data_86adb5bd69fe5f7de423f76d114b5233
#
_entry.id   86adb5bd69fe5f7de423f76d114b5233
#
_cell.length_a   1.000
_cell.length_b   1.000
_cell.length_c   1.000
_cell.angle_alpha   90.00
_cell.angle_beta   90.00
_cell.angle_gamma   90.00
#
_symmetry.space_group_name_H-M   'P 1'
#
loop_
_entity.id
_entity.type
_entity.pdbx_description
1 polymer ?
#
loop_
_entity_poly.entity_id
_entity_poly.type
_entity_poly.pdbx_seq_one_letter_code
_entity_poly.pdbx_strand_id
1 'polypeptide(L)'
;MKHSMDYLSLIQSIPAHRTALIEDGRFYTYGTLTREACRIRSLAPEPAAPTVAWIKAASVHGQLVRFLAFSGTSRVPVIVPADMKYVPESLITEEIPAGACMGVLTSGSTGQPKLWFRTLDSWASFFPIQNTIFGMTAQTRLFAQGSLAFTGNLNLYLSLLSLGASIITASPVNPSVWCREIELHHVD
;
A
#
# COMPACT_ATOMS: atom_id res chain seq x y z
N MET A 1 -6.15 19.49 -17.67
CA MET A 1 -6.05 18.86 -16.35
C MET A 1 -4.71 18.14 -16.29
N LYS A 2 -3.76 18.55 -15.43
CA LYS A 2 -2.56 17.76 -15.14
C LYS A 2 -3.06 16.50 -14.41
N HIS A 3 -2.93 15.32 -15.03
CA HIS A 3 -3.10 14.08 -14.29
C HIS A 3 -2.09 14.11 -13.14
N SER A 4 -2.58 14.29 -11.94
CA SER A 4 -1.76 14.09 -10.73
C SER A 4 -1.24 12.67 -10.81
N MET A 5 0.07 12.49 -10.85
CA MET A 5 0.70 11.18 -10.80
C MET A 5 0.26 10.52 -9.49
N ASP A 6 -0.24 9.29 -9.55
CA ASP A 6 -0.70 8.51 -8.41
C ASP A 6 0.05 7.16 -8.34
N TYR A 7 -0.08 6.44 -7.24
CA TYR A 7 0.61 5.16 -7.07
C TYR A 7 0.16 4.09 -8.08
N LEU A 8 -1.10 4.12 -8.52
CA LEU A 8 -1.58 3.21 -9.55
C LEU A 8 -0.89 3.50 -10.88
N SER A 9 -0.77 4.77 -11.26
CA SER A 9 -0.06 5.18 -12.48
C SER A 9 1.42 4.79 -12.45
N LEU A 10 2.08 4.90 -11.29
CA LEU A 10 3.48 4.48 -11.14
C LEU A 10 3.65 2.99 -11.47
N ILE A 11 2.81 2.12 -10.94
CA ILE A 11 2.95 0.67 -11.17
C ILE A 11 2.43 0.22 -12.55
N GLN A 12 1.60 1.01 -13.22
CA GLN A 12 1.11 0.70 -14.58
C GLN A 12 2.21 0.72 -15.64
N SER A 13 3.30 1.42 -15.39
CA SER A 13 4.47 1.42 -16.29
C SER A 13 5.31 0.15 -16.21
N ILE A 14 5.10 -0.68 -15.19
CA ILE A 14 5.84 -1.92 -14.98
C ILE A 14 5.23 -3.03 -15.87
N PRO A 15 6.06 -3.90 -16.49
CA PRO A 15 5.55 -4.99 -17.32
C PRO A 15 4.53 -5.86 -16.59
N ALA A 16 3.33 -6.00 -17.16
CA ALA A 16 2.15 -6.59 -16.51
C ALA A 16 2.36 -8.06 -16.06
N HIS A 17 3.25 -8.80 -16.73
CA HIS A 17 3.53 -10.21 -16.42
C HIS A 17 4.46 -10.40 -15.21
N ARG A 18 5.17 -9.35 -14.76
CA ARG A 18 6.07 -9.45 -13.61
C ARG A 18 5.30 -9.72 -12.34
N THR A 19 5.86 -10.56 -11.47
CA THR A 19 5.32 -10.80 -10.14
C THR A 19 5.52 -9.55 -9.27
N ALA A 20 4.45 -9.08 -8.65
CA ALA A 20 4.46 -7.94 -7.74
C ALA A 20 4.38 -8.39 -6.28
N LEU A 21 3.50 -9.37 -6.00
CA LEU A 21 3.25 -9.87 -4.66
C LEU A 21 3.09 -11.38 -4.67
N ILE A 22 3.69 -12.05 -3.69
CA ILE A 22 3.41 -13.43 -3.34
C ILE A 22 2.89 -13.43 -1.89
N GLU A 23 1.65 -13.84 -1.68
CA GLU A 23 1.03 -13.91 -0.37
C GLU A 23 0.50 -15.33 -0.14
N ASP A 24 1.02 -16.00 0.87
CA ASP A 24 0.66 -17.40 1.23
C ASP A 24 0.73 -18.35 0.01
N GLY A 25 1.80 -18.25 -0.79
CA GLY A 25 2.02 -19.04 -1.99
C GLY A 25 1.16 -18.64 -3.20
N ARG A 26 0.34 -17.60 -3.10
CA ARG A 26 -0.43 -17.07 -4.23
C ARG A 26 0.32 -15.93 -4.92
N PHE A 27 0.42 -16.04 -6.24
CA PHE A 27 1.15 -15.08 -7.07
C PHE A 27 0.20 -14.03 -7.66
N TYR A 28 0.55 -12.78 -7.47
CA TYR A 28 -0.14 -11.64 -8.06
C TYR A 28 0.85 -10.83 -8.90
N THR A 29 0.54 -10.69 -10.19
CA THR A 29 1.35 -9.87 -11.10
C THR A 29 0.99 -8.40 -11.01
N TYR A 30 1.85 -7.52 -11.53
CA TYR A 30 1.55 -6.10 -11.68
C TYR A 30 0.26 -5.90 -12.48
N GLY A 31 0.07 -6.67 -13.57
CA GLY A 31 -1.15 -6.63 -14.37
C GLY A 31 -2.39 -7.06 -13.60
N THR A 32 -2.27 -8.01 -12.66
CA THR A 32 -3.38 -8.43 -11.80
C THR A 32 -3.76 -7.31 -10.84
N LEU A 33 -2.77 -6.76 -10.11
CA LEU A 33 -3.01 -5.65 -9.16
C LEU A 33 -3.65 -4.44 -9.86
N THR A 34 -3.09 -4.05 -11.02
CA THR A 34 -3.60 -2.93 -11.80
C THR A 34 -5.04 -3.14 -12.25
N ARG A 35 -5.34 -4.30 -12.84
CA ARG A 35 -6.70 -4.63 -13.33
C ARG A 35 -7.73 -4.62 -12.19
N GLU A 36 -7.40 -5.22 -11.06
CA GLU A 36 -8.28 -5.25 -9.90
C GLU A 36 -8.50 -3.87 -9.29
N ALA A 37 -7.44 -3.07 -9.17
CA ALA A 37 -7.54 -1.69 -8.70
C ALA A 37 -8.40 -0.83 -9.64
N CYS A 38 -8.19 -0.92 -10.95
CA CYS A 38 -9.02 -0.22 -11.94
C CYS A 38 -10.49 -0.65 -11.86
N ARG A 39 -10.76 -1.95 -11.66
CA ARG A 39 -12.14 -2.44 -11.49
C ARG A 39 -12.79 -1.85 -10.23
N ILE A 40 -12.10 -1.84 -9.10
CA ILE A 40 -12.64 -1.23 -7.87
C ILE A 40 -12.92 0.26 -8.09
N ARG A 41 -11.97 0.99 -8.69
CA ARG A 41 -12.10 2.41 -9.01
C ARG A 41 -13.33 2.68 -9.89
N SER A 42 -13.56 1.87 -10.94
CA SER A 42 -14.69 2.06 -11.84
C SER A 42 -16.07 1.80 -11.20
N LEU A 43 -16.11 0.97 -10.15
CA LEU A 43 -17.35 0.67 -9.42
C LEU A 43 -17.64 1.66 -8.29
N ALA A 44 -16.67 2.50 -7.92
CA ALA A 44 -16.80 3.47 -6.84
C ALA A 44 -16.96 4.89 -7.42
N PRO A 45 -18.19 5.43 -7.48
CA PRO A 45 -18.41 6.77 -8.03
C PRO A 45 -17.61 7.81 -7.23
N GLU A 46 -17.05 8.82 -7.93
CA GLU A 46 -16.31 9.90 -7.27
C GLU A 46 -17.25 10.69 -6.35
N PRO A 47 -16.85 10.95 -5.10
CA PRO A 47 -17.64 11.77 -4.20
C PRO A 47 -17.55 13.24 -4.61
N ALA A 48 -18.59 14.02 -4.24
CA ALA A 48 -18.65 15.46 -4.54
C ALA A 48 -17.57 16.28 -3.82
N ALA A 49 -17.06 15.77 -2.70
CA ALA A 49 -15.97 16.36 -1.93
C ALA A 49 -14.99 15.27 -1.51
N PRO A 50 -13.71 15.61 -1.21
CA PRO A 50 -12.75 14.63 -0.71
C PRO A 50 -13.27 13.89 0.52
N THR A 51 -13.11 12.57 0.54
CA THR A 51 -13.51 11.69 1.65
C THR A 51 -12.41 10.69 1.97
N VAL A 52 -12.36 10.22 3.21
CA VAL A 52 -11.46 9.12 3.58
C VAL A 52 -12.07 7.79 3.17
N ALA A 53 -11.29 7.00 2.45
CA ALA A 53 -11.61 5.60 2.15
C ALA A 53 -10.92 4.70 3.18
N TRP A 54 -11.66 4.29 4.22
CA TRP A 54 -11.16 3.38 5.23
C TRP A 54 -11.03 1.96 4.68
N ILE A 55 -9.79 1.48 4.58
CA ILE A 55 -9.49 0.16 4.02
C ILE A 55 -9.26 -0.83 5.16
N LYS A 56 -10.21 -1.73 5.34
CA LYS A 56 -10.13 -2.84 6.28
C LYS A 56 -10.14 -4.14 5.48
N ALA A 57 -8.99 -4.81 5.41
CA ALA A 57 -8.86 -6.11 4.73
C ALA A 57 -7.88 -6.99 5.50
N ALA A 58 -8.17 -8.29 5.58
CA ALA A 58 -7.31 -9.24 6.29
C ALA A 58 -6.03 -9.56 5.51
N SER A 59 -6.09 -9.62 4.17
CA SER A 59 -4.95 -9.91 3.31
C SER A 59 -4.21 -8.66 2.88
N VAL A 60 -2.90 -8.75 2.73
CA VAL A 60 -2.05 -7.68 2.19
C VAL A 60 -2.45 -7.35 0.76
N HIS A 61 -2.73 -8.37 -0.07
CA HIS A 61 -3.29 -8.18 -1.41
C HIS A 61 -4.55 -7.31 -1.39
N GLY A 62 -5.50 -7.66 -0.52
CA GLY A 62 -6.76 -6.90 -0.40
C GLY A 62 -6.58 -5.46 0.08
N GLN A 63 -5.60 -5.20 0.96
CA GLN A 63 -5.21 -3.86 1.40
C GLN A 63 -4.60 -3.08 0.23
N LEU A 64 -3.63 -3.69 -0.46
CA LEU A 64 -2.87 -3.06 -1.54
C LEU A 64 -3.76 -2.68 -2.73
N VAL A 65 -4.59 -3.60 -3.21
CA VAL A 65 -5.46 -3.36 -4.37
C VAL A 65 -6.44 -2.21 -4.11
N ARG A 66 -7.03 -2.16 -2.89
CA ARG A 66 -7.94 -1.05 -2.52
C ARG A 66 -7.19 0.27 -2.36
N PHE A 67 -5.99 0.24 -1.77
CA PHE A 67 -5.13 1.42 -1.67
C PHE A 67 -4.84 2.00 -3.05
N LEU A 68 -4.40 1.17 -3.99
CA LEU A 68 -4.11 1.56 -5.37
C LEU A 68 -5.37 2.07 -6.09
N ALA A 69 -6.52 1.45 -5.84
CA ALA A 69 -7.79 1.86 -6.45
C ALA A 69 -8.17 3.30 -6.08
N PHE A 70 -7.94 3.71 -4.84
CA PHE A 70 -8.32 5.03 -4.36
C PHE A 70 -7.19 6.07 -4.44
N SER A 71 -5.95 5.64 -4.68
CA SER A 71 -4.84 6.57 -4.88
C SER A 71 -5.11 7.53 -6.04
N GLY A 72 -4.92 8.84 -5.82
CA GLY A 72 -5.13 9.88 -6.82
C GLY A 72 -6.60 10.16 -7.18
N THR A 73 -7.55 9.68 -6.38
CA THR A 73 -8.98 10.01 -6.49
C THR A 73 -9.41 10.95 -5.35
N SER A 74 -10.66 11.41 -5.38
CA SER A 74 -11.23 12.17 -4.24
C SER A 74 -11.50 11.30 -3.01
N ARG A 75 -11.19 9.98 -3.07
CA ARG A 75 -11.23 9.07 -1.93
C ARG A 75 -9.81 8.83 -1.42
N VAL A 76 -9.43 9.49 -0.34
CA VAL A 76 -8.08 9.36 0.23
C VAL A 76 -7.97 8.03 0.99
N PRO A 77 -7.13 7.07 0.52
CA PRO A 77 -7.03 5.75 1.13
C PRO A 77 -6.33 5.82 2.49
N VAL A 78 -6.91 5.15 3.49
CA VAL A 78 -6.32 4.93 4.82
C VAL A 78 -6.49 3.47 5.19
N ILE A 79 -5.39 2.75 5.33
CA ILE A 79 -5.43 1.35 5.74
C ILE A 79 -5.49 1.29 7.27
N VAL A 80 -6.45 0.56 7.80
CA VAL A 80 -6.62 0.34 9.23
C VAL A 80 -6.29 -1.09 9.61
N PRO A 81 -5.87 -1.34 10.87
CA PRO A 81 -5.69 -2.69 11.38
C PRO A 81 -6.95 -3.54 11.19
N ALA A 82 -6.77 -4.81 10.80
CA ALA A 82 -7.91 -5.70 10.53
C ALA A 82 -8.78 -5.98 11.77
N ASP A 83 -8.18 -5.92 12.95
CA ASP A 83 -8.83 -6.09 14.25
C ASP A 83 -9.48 -4.81 14.80
N MET A 84 -9.26 -3.65 14.16
CA MET A 84 -9.94 -2.41 14.55
C MET A 84 -11.44 -2.56 14.39
N LYS A 85 -12.18 -2.55 15.51
CA LYS A 85 -13.63 -2.78 15.51
C LYS A 85 -14.41 -1.63 14.86
N TYR A 86 -14.00 -0.41 15.12
CA TYR A 86 -14.59 0.82 14.57
C TYR A 86 -13.50 1.88 14.38
N VAL A 87 -13.72 2.77 13.45
CA VAL A 87 -12.87 3.97 13.29
C VAL A 87 -13.35 5.00 14.31
N PRO A 88 -12.47 5.55 15.18
CA PRO A 88 -12.85 6.58 16.13
C PRO A 88 -13.50 7.78 15.44
N GLU A 89 -14.56 8.32 16.04
CA GLU A 89 -15.29 9.46 15.49
C GLU A 89 -14.41 10.69 15.26
N SER A 90 -13.43 10.90 16.16
CA SER A 90 -12.43 11.97 16.05
C SER A 90 -11.58 11.92 14.77
N LEU A 91 -11.44 10.74 14.16
CA LEU A 91 -10.74 10.57 12.88
C LEU A 91 -11.63 10.81 11.67
N ILE A 92 -12.96 10.67 11.84
CA ILE A 92 -13.93 10.81 10.74
C ILE A 92 -14.16 12.30 10.42
N THR A 93 -14.02 13.18 11.40
CA THR A 93 -14.28 14.62 11.29
C THR A 93 -13.09 15.44 10.83
N GLU A 94 -11.94 14.81 10.56
CA GLU A 94 -10.75 15.52 10.12
C GLU A 94 -10.93 16.11 8.71
N GLU A 95 -10.58 17.37 8.54
CA GLU A 95 -10.53 18.03 7.24
C GLU A 95 -9.39 17.42 6.41
N ILE A 96 -9.69 17.06 5.16
CA ILE A 96 -8.71 16.50 4.24
C ILE A 96 -7.95 17.63 3.55
N PRO A 97 -6.63 17.78 3.78
CA PRO A 97 -5.84 18.81 3.13
C PRO A 97 -5.81 18.66 1.61
N ALA A 98 -5.75 19.79 0.91
CA ALA A 98 -5.61 19.80 -0.55
C ALA A 98 -4.34 19.03 -0.97
N GLY A 99 -4.47 18.16 -1.99
CA GLY A 99 -3.37 17.35 -2.50
C GLY A 99 -3.04 16.10 -1.68
N ALA A 100 -3.80 15.81 -0.63
CA ALA A 100 -3.66 14.54 0.09
C ALA A 100 -3.92 13.36 -0.84
N CYS A 101 -3.00 12.41 -0.92
CA CYS A 101 -3.14 11.20 -1.75
C CYS A 101 -3.27 9.92 -0.91
N MET A 102 -2.99 10.01 0.38
CA MET A 102 -3.13 8.92 1.34
C MET A 102 -3.18 9.46 2.77
N GLY A 103 -3.70 8.66 3.69
CA GLY A 103 -3.57 8.88 5.12
C GLY A 103 -2.92 7.68 5.82
N VAL A 104 -2.20 7.95 6.90
CA VAL A 104 -1.56 6.95 7.75
C VAL A 104 -1.94 7.17 9.20
N LEU A 105 -2.14 6.07 9.93
CA LEU A 105 -2.41 6.10 11.36
C LEU A 105 -1.11 5.93 12.15
N THR A 106 -0.98 6.71 13.21
CA THR A 106 0.10 6.54 14.19
C THR A 106 -0.50 6.28 15.56
N SER A 107 0.20 5.51 16.39
CA SER A 107 -0.28 5.09 17.73
C SER A 107 -0.27 6.21 18.77
N GLY A 108 -0.21 7.45 18.44
CA GLY A 108 -0.20 8.59 19.35
C GLY A 108 0.33 8.31 20.79
N SER A 109 1.18 9.14 21.34
CA SER A 109 1.71 9.00 22.71
C SER A 109 0.64 8.97 23.80
N THR A 110 -0.59 9.39 23.48
CA THR A 110 -1.76 9.42 24.37
C THR A 110 -2.65 8.17 24.25
N GLY A 111 -2.24 7.15 23.48
CA GLY A 111 -3.03 5.95 23.23
C GLY A 111 -4.16 6.11 22.21
N GLN A 112 -4.43 7.33 21.77
CA GLN A 112 -5.39 7.59 20.70
C GLN A 112 -4.67 7.63 19.34
N PRO A 113 -5.16 6.91 18.31
CA PRO A 113 -4.56 6.97 17.00
C PRO A 113 -4.71 8.38 16.41
N LYS A 114 -3.68 8.83 15.69
CA LYS A 114 -3.70 10.08 14.94
C LYS A 114 -3.63 9.77 13.46
N LEU A 115 -4.45 10.49 12.68
CA LEU A 115 -4.47 10.42 11.22
C LEU A 115 -3.58 11.53 10.64
N TRP A 116 -2.63 11.13 9.79
CA TRP A 116 -1.75 12.05 9.08
C TRP A 116 -1.95 11.89 7.59
N PHE A 117 -2.32 12.97 6.91
CA PHE A 117 -2.40 13.01 5.46
C PHE A 117 -1.04 13.27 4.82
N ARG A 118 -0.81 12.67 3.66
CA ARG A 118 0.43 12.80 2.89
C ARG A 118 0.10 13.09 1.44
N THR A 119 0.94 13.91 0.83
CA THR A 119 0.97 14.08 -0.63
C THR A 119 1.86 13.00 -1.25
N LEU A 120 1.71 12.73 -2.55
CA LEU A 120 2.60 11.80 -3.26
C LEU A 120 4.07 12.22 -3.12
N ASP A 121 4.37 13.49 -3.36
CA ASP A 121 5.73 14.01 -3.28
C ASP A 121 6.33 13.86 -1.89
N SER A 122 5.57 14.15 -0.83
CA SER A 122 6.06 14.03 0.55
C SER A 122 6.39 12.59 0.96
N TRP A 123 5.92 11.61 0.21
CA TRP A 123 6.14 10.19 0.48
C TRP A 123 7.11 9.58 -0.53
N ALA A 124 6.84 9.71 -1.84
CA ALA A 124 7.60 9.08 -2.90
C ALA A 124 8.98 9.72 -3.12
N SER A 125 9.20 10.99 -2.76
CA SER A 125 10.51 11.63 -2.87
C SER A 125 11.60 10.94 -2.06
N PHE A 126 11.23 10.18 -1.03
CA PHE A 126 12.17 9.42 -0.21
C PHE A 126 12.60 8.10 -0.86
N PHE A 127 11.81 7.54 -1.77
CA PHE A 127 12.07 6.23 -2.37
C PHE A 127 13.44 6.12 -3.07
N PRO A 128 13.90 7.07 -3.90
CA PRO A 128 15.21 6.96 -4.55
C PRO A 128 16.37 6.84 -3.57
N ILE A 129 16.32 7.62 -2.48
CA ILE A 129 17.36 7.60 -1.43
C ILE A 129 17.31 6.27 -0.70
N GLN A 130 16.15 5.83 -0.26
CA GLN A 130 15.94 4.54 0.41
C GLN A 130 16.42 3.38 -0.46
N ASN A 131 16.00 3.36 -1.73
CA ASN A 131 16.36 2.29 -2.66
C ASN A 131 17.87 2.22 -2.89
N THR A 132 18.54 3.37 -3.00
CA THR A 132 20.00 3.42 -3.13
C THR A 132 20.71 2.92 -1.88
N ILE A 133 20.30 3.36 -0.69
CA ILE A 133 20.93 2.96 0.58
C ILE A 133 20.83 1.45 0.82
N PHE A 134 19.67 0.87 0.48
CA PHE A 134 19.44 -0.57 0.67
C PHE A 134 19.76 -1.43 -0.57
N GLY A 135 20.31 -0.84 -1.63
CA GLY A 135 20.64 -1.56 -2.87
C GLY A 135 19.41 -2.17 -3.58
N MET A 136 18.22 -1.63 -3.35
CA MET A 136 16.98 -2.17 -3.92
C MET A 136 16.86 -1.82 -5.40
N THR A 137 16.49 -2.82 -6.20
CA THR A 137 16.35 -2.73 -7.67
C THR A 137 15.04 -3.38 -8.12
N ALA A 138 14.78 -3.33 -9.43
CA ALA A 138 13.65 -4.03 -10.03
C ALA A 138 13.74 -5.57 -9.88
N GLN A 139 14.90 -6.13 -9.62
CA GLN A 139 15.13 -7.56 -9.43
C GLN A 139 14.96 -8.00 -7.98
N THR A 140 14.93 -7.06 -7.04
CA THR A 140 14.82 -7.35 -5.61
C THR A 140 13.57 -8.17 -5.30
N ARG A 141 13.76 -9.18 -4.46
CA ARG A 141 12.73 -9.99 -3.84
C ARG A 141 12.82 -9.80 -2.34
N LEU A 142 11.85 -9.13 -1.77
CA LEU A 142 11.86 -8.80 -0.33
C LEU A 142 10.80 -9.60 0.41
N PHE A 143 11.17 -10.19 1.54
CA PHE A 143 10.19 -10.73 2.48
C PHE A 143 9.80 -9.64 3.49
N ALA A 144 8.51 -9.37 3.62
CA ALA A 144 7.98 -8.46 4.64
C ALA A 144 6.69 -9.03 5.25
N GLN A 145 6.66 -9.13 6.57
CA GLN A 145 5.52 -9.67 7.30
C GLN A 145 4.68 -8.54 7.89
N GLY A 146 3.36 -8.72 7.85
CA GLY A 146 2.40 -7.86 8.53
C GLY A 146 1.61 -6.93 7.62
N SER A 147 0.65 -6.24 8.25
CA SER A 147 -0.31 -5.36 7.59
C SER A 147 0.33 -4.09 7.04
N LEU A 148 -0.21 -3.57 5.94
CA LEU A 148 0.10 -2.24 5.41
C LEU A 148 -0.50 -1.10 6.25
N ALA A 149 -1.30 -1.39 7.26
CA ALA A 149 -1.68 -0.42 8.28
C ALA A 149 -0.47 0.08 9.09
N PHE A 150 0.61 -0.73 9.15
CA PHE A 150 1.89 -0.30 9.68
C PHE A 150 2.61 0.55 8.63
N THR A 151 2.88 1.80 8.97
CA THR A 151 3.43 2.82 8.05
C THR A 151 4.76 2.41 7.41
N GLY A 152 5.64 1.70 8.15
CA GLY A 152 6.90 1.19 7.62
C GLY A 152 6.70 0.17 6.50
N ASN A 153 5.75 -0.77 6.68
CA ASN A 153 5.41 -1.74 5.63
C ASN A 153 4.82 -1.03 4.40
N LEU A 154 3.88 -0.11 4.60
CA LEU A 154 3.28 0.63 3.48
C LEU A 154 4.34 1.37 2.68
N ASN A 155 5.28 2.07 3.35
CA ASN A 155 6.38 2.75 2.69
C ASN A 155 7.25 1.79 1.87
N LEU A 156 7.64 0.68 2.47
CA LEU A 156 8.49 -0.33 1.84
C LEU A 156 7.81 -0.95 0.61
N TYR A 157 6.53 -1.33 0.72
CA TYR A 157 5.76 -1.90 -0.38
C TYR A 157 5.64 -0.92 -1.55
N LEU A 158 5.25 0.33 -1.28
CA LEU A 158 5.08 1.32 -2.34
C LEU A 158 6.41 1.65 -3.04
N SER A 159 7.51 1.73 -2.28
CA SER A 159 8.85 1.94 -2.83
C SER A 159 9.27 0.79 -3.75
N LEU A 160 9.17 -0.46 -3.30
CA LEU A 160 9.54 -1.64 -4.08
C LEU A 160 8.67 -1.82 -5.31
N LEU A 161 7.36 -1.64 -5.17
CA LEU A 161 6.44 -1.74 -6.31
C LEU A 161 6.73 -0.66 -7.36
N SER A 162 7.14 0.54 -6.96
CA SER A 162 7.54 1.58 -7.90
C SER A 162 8.79 1.24 -8.72
N LEU A 163 9.66 0.37 -8.21
CA LEU A 163 10.83 -0.18 -8.91
C LEU A 163 10.50 -1.34 -9.85
N GLY A 164 9.36 -1.99 -9.68
CA GLY A 164 9.04 -3.24 -10.35
C GLY A 164 9.60 -4.47 -9.64
N ALA A 165 9.95 -4.37 -8.36
CA ALA A 165 10.41 -5.44 -7.50
C ALA A 165 9.27 -6.40 -7.10
N SER A 166 9.61 -7.52 -6.44
CA SER A 166 8.65 -8.49 -5.92
C SER A 166 8.66 -8.51 -4.40
N ILE A 167 7.48 -8.62 -3.80
CA ILE A 167 7.31 -8.71 -2.36
C ILE A 167 6.73 -10.07 -2.01
N ILE A 168 7.31 -10.73 -1.03
CA ILE A 168 6.87 -11.99 -0.48
C ILE A 168 6.33 -11.73 0.93
N THR A 169 5.18 -12.27 1.27
CA THR A 169 4.59 -12.16 2.60
C THR A 169 3.86 -13.43 3.00
N ALA A 170 3.73 -13.65 4.30
CA ALA A 170 2.99 -14.77 4.84
C ALA A 170 2.08 -14.30 5.97
N SER A 171 0.80 -14.70 5.95
CA SER A 171 -0.18 -14.36 6.99
C SER A 171 0.13 -14.99 8.34
N PRO A 172 0.57 -16.26 8.45
CA PRO A 172 0.87 -16.86 9.73
C PRO A 172 2.08 -16.19 10.39
N VAL A 173 1.95 -15.82 11.67
CA VAL A 173 3.07 -15.38 12.50
C VAL A 173 3.84 -16.61 12.97
N ASN A 174 4.57 -17.26 12.04
CA ASN A 174 5.32 -18.47 12.28
C ASN A 174 6.70 -18.41 11.58
N PRO A 175 7.79 -18.31 12.34
CA PRO A 175 9.14 -18.22 11.77
C PRO A 175 9.51 -19.36 10.82
N SER A 176 9.03 -20.58 11.06
CA SER A 176 9.30 -21.72 10.16
C SER A 176 8.64 -21.54 8.80
N VAL A 177 7.45 -20.93 8.76
CA VAL A 177 6.80 -20.57 7.50
C VAL A 177 7.58 -19.48 6.79
N TRP A 178 8.03 -18.47 7.52
CA TRP A 178 8.80 -17.36 6.94
C TRP A 178 10.12 -17.84 6.34
N CYS A 179 10.89 -18.64 7.06
CA CYS A 179 12.15 -19.20 6.54
C CYS A 179 11.90 -20.00 5.24
N ARG A 180 10.86 -20.82 5.22
CA ARG A 180 10.49 -21.59 4.02
C ARG A 180 10.13 -20.66 2.84
N GLU A 181 9.34 -19.61 3.05
CA GLU A 181 8.97 -18.66 1.98
C GLU A 181 10.20 -17.87 1.49
N ILE A 182 11.09 -17.48 2.40
CA ILE A 182 12.36 -16.81 2.08
C ILE A 182 13.24 -17.69 1.18
N GLU A 183 13.43 -18.96 1.57
CA GLU A 183 14.23 -19.93 0.79
C GLU A 183 13.57 -20.24 -0.56
N LEU A 184 12.28 -20.56 -0.55
CA LEU A 184 11.52 -20.97 -1.74
C LEU A 184 11.51 -19.89 -2.82
N HIS A 185 11.42 -18.64 -2.41
CA HIS A 185 11.32 -17.51 -3.34
C HIS A 185 12.65 -16.77 -3.55
N HIS A 186 13.76 -17.31 -3.02
CA HIS A 186 15.10 -16.71 -3.16
C HIS A 186 15.08 -15.22 -2.83
N VAL A 187 14.67 -14.90 -1.61
CA VAL A 187 14.67 -13.52 -1.09
C VAL A 187 16.11 -13.02 -0.98
N ASP A 188 16.36 -11.76 -1.41
CA ASP A 188 17.67 -11.11 -1.40
C ASP A 188 18.12 -10.69 0.01
#